data_e6b8eef6c906c0a9988e6dca91a908a7
#
_entry.id   e6b8eef6c906c0a9988e6dca91a908a7
#
_cell.length_a   1.000
_cell.length_b   1.000
_cell.length_c   1.000
_cell.angle_alpha   90.00
_cell.angle_beta   90.00
_cell.angle_gamma   90.00
#
_symmetry.space_group_name_H-M   'P 1'
#
loop_
_entity.id
_entity.type
_entity.pdbx_description
1 polymer ?
#
loop_
_entity_poly.entity_id
_entity_poly.type
_entity_poly.pdbx_seq_one_letter_code
_entity_poly.pdbx_strand_id
1 'polypeptide(L)'
;RSEKSEGCRFMVRVMDLEELEQDALKRNIPVMQKEGILFLISQLQDMKATSCLEIGSAIGYSAMMMVTHVEGLQVETIELNDERYQEAVKNITERNLQDKITIHHDDALSFDVSQLQHAPYDCLFIDAAKAQYQKFFEKYVPFVLEKGIIIVDNLDFHGMIFDIDHIKNRNTKQLVKKIKRFKDWIFNHEDYDVEYYQIGDGICVIKRKEKE
;
A
#
# COMPACT_ATOMS: atom_id res chain seq x y z
N ARG A 1 16.60 -32.79 -5.03
CA ARG A 1 16.62 -32.50 -3.55
C ARG A 1 16.48 -31.01 -3.22
N SER A 2 16.68 -30.08 -4.15
CA SER A 2 16.56 -28.63 -3.89
C SER A 2 15.12 -28.10 -3.92
N GLU A 3 14.28 -28.62 -4.80
CA GLU A 3 12.88 -28.18 -4.96
C GLU A 3 11.98 -28.45 -3.75
N LYS A 4 12.21 -29.58 -3.03
CA LYS A 4 11.43 -29.89 -1.82
C LYS A 4 11.75 -28.96 -0.64
N SER A 5 12.95 -28.41 -0.57
CA SER A 5 13.33 -27.48 0.51
C SER A 5 12.79 -26.06 0.28
N GLU A 6 12.74 -25.61 -0.99
CA GLU A 6 12.19 -24.31 -1.35
C GLU A 6 10.66 -24.28 -1.21
N GLY A 7 9.98 -25.33 -1.67
CA GLY A 7 8.53 -25.43 -1.53
C GLY A 7 8.08 -25.48 -0.06
N CYS A 8 8.81 -26.18 0.78
CA CYS A 8 8.50 -26.23 2.21
C CYS A 8 8.76 -24.90 2.92
N ARG A 9 9.83 -24.17 2.54
CA ARG A 9 10.15 -22.84 3.09
C ARG A 9 9.12 -21.78 2.68
N PHE A 10 8.60 -21.86 1.46
CA PHE A 10 7.55 -20.98 0.97
C PHE A 10 6.23 -21.20 1.72
N MET A 11 5.81 -22.45 1.90
CA MET A 11 4.59 -22.78 2.65
C MET A 11 4.65 -22.31 4.11
N VAL A 12 5.78 -22.47 4.79
CA VAL A 12 5.97 -21.99 6.17
C VAL A 12 5.84 -20.46 6.24
N ARG A 13 6.41 -19.71 5.27
CA ARG A 13 6.31 -18.24 5.24
C ARG A 13 4.88 -17.74 4.97
N VAL A 14 4.15 -18.40 4.08
CA VAL A 14 2.75 -18.06 3.81
C VAL A 14 1.89 -18.29 5.05
N MET A 15 2.07 -19.42 5.74
CA MET A 15 1.36 -19.70 6.99
C MET A 15 1.67 -18.67 8.08
N ASP A 16 2.93 -18.27 8.25
CA ASP A 16 3.31 -17.21 9.20
C ASP A 16 2.64 -15.86 8.93
N LEU A 17 2.46 -15.50 7.65
CA LEU A 17 1.81 -14.23 7.28
C LEU A 17 0.29 -14.28 7.51
N GLU A 18 -0.34 -15.44 7.35
CA GLU A 18 -1.75 -15.63 7.70
C GLU A 18 -1.99 -15.50 9.22
N GLU A 19 -1.10 -16.06 10.02
CA GLU A 19 -1.13 -15.89 11.49
C GLU A 19 -0.97 -14.43 11.89
N LEU A 20 -0.06 -13.70 11.25
CA LEU A 20 0.16 -12.27 11.48
C LEU A 20 -1.07 -11.43 11.12
N GLU A 21 -1.73 -11.72 9.99
CA GLU A 21 -2.99 -11.07 9.60
C GLU A 21 -4.06 -11.27 10.67
N GLN A 22 -4.25 -12.53 11.13
CA GLN A 22 -5.24 -12.85 12.15
C GLN A 22 -4.94 -12.17 13.50
N ASP A 23 -3.68 -12.09 13.89
CA ASP A 23 -3.26 -11.40 15.09
C ASP A 23 -3.50 -9.88 14.98
N ALA A 24 -3.16 -9.27 13.85
CA ALA A 24 -3.43 -7.87 13.58
C ALA A 24 -4.93 -7.54 13.67
N LEU A 25 -5.78 -8.38 13.06
CA LEU A 25 -7.23 -8.23 13.12
C LEU A 25 -7.77 -8.31 14.55
N LYS A 26 -7.30 -9.27 15.36
CA LYS A 26 -7.68 -9.40 16.79
C LYS A 26 -7.30 -8.18 17.62
N ARG A 27 -6.18 -7.54 17.28
CA ARG A 27 -5.67 -6.32 17.95
C ARG A 27 -6.23 -5.02 17.36
N ASN A 28 -7.11 -5.10 16.39
CA ASN A 28 -7.65 -3.95 15.64
C ASN A 28 -6.54 -3.09 14.99
N ILE A 29 -5.47 -3.72 14.55
CA ILE A 29 -4.45 -3.05 13.75
C ILE A 29 -4.95 -3.02 12.31
N PRO A 30 -5.02 -1.85 11.66
CA PRO A 30 -5.44 -1.76 10.27
C PRO A 30 -4.38 -2.40 9.38
N VAL A 31 -4.74 -3.50 8.75
CA VAL A 31 -3.99 -4.15 7.68
C VAL A 31 -4.89 -4.27 6.46
N MET A 32 -4.30 -4.26 5.27
CA MET A 32 -5.06 -4.42 4.03
C MET A 32 -5.84 -5.73 4.04
N GLN A 33 -7.09 -5.69 3.62
CA GLN A 33 -7.94 -6.88 3.53
C GLN A 33 -7.36 -7.89 2.52
N LYS A 34 -7.56 -9.18 2.77
CA LYS A 34 -6.98 -10.27 1.98
C LYS A 34 -7.27 -10.14 0.47
N GLU A 35 -8.49 -9.78 0.11
CA GLU A 35 -8.87 -9.58 -1.31
C GLU A 35 -8.10 -8.43 -1.94
N GLY A 36 -7.92 -7.34 -1.20
CA GLY A 36 -7.17 -6.17 -1.65
C GLY A 36 -5.70 -6.46 -1.85
N ILE A 37 -5.06 -7.15 -0.89
CA ILE A 37 -3.62 -7.48 -1.01
C ILE A 37 -3.37 -8.46 -2.16
N LEU A 38 -4.26 -9.43 -2.41
CA LEU A 38 -4.15 -10.33 -3.55
C LEU A 38 -4.31 -9.59 -4.88
N PHE A 39 -5.21 -8.62 -4.94
CA PHE A 39 -5.36 -7.75 -6.10
C PHE A 39 -4.10 -6.92 -6.34
N LEU A 40 -3.55 -6.27 -5.31
CA LEU A 40 -2.29 -5.52 -5.40
C LEU A 40 -1.15 -6.40 -5.93
N ILE A 41 -0.99 -7.60 -5.38
CA ILE A 41 0.02 -8.57 -5.82
C ILE A 41 -0.18 -8.92 -7.31
N SER A 42 -1.42 -9.18 -7.75
CA SER A 42 -1.69 -9.48 -9.16
C SER A 42 -1.28 -8.34 -10.10
N GLN A 43 -1.55 -7.08 -9.70
CA GLN A 43 -1.12 -5.92 -10.49
C GLN A 43 0.41 -5.83 -10.62
N LEU A 44 1.13 -6.08 -9.51
CA LEU A 44 2.59 -6.08 -9.51
C LEU A 44 3.19 -7.23 -10.34
N GLN A 45 2.58 -8.42 -10.28
CA GLN A 45 2.98 -9.58 -11.08
C GLN A 45 2.76 -9.35 -12.58
N ASP A 46 1.59 -8.83 -12.96
CA ASP A 46 1.21 -8.58 -14.35
C ASP A 46 2.16 -7.58 -15.03
N MET A 47 2.57 -6.54 -14.30
CA MET A 47 3.53 -5.57 -14.80
C MET A 47 5.00 -5.97 -14.61
N LYS A 48 5.26 -7.11 -13.95
CA LYS A 48 6.61 -7.57 -13.58
C LYS A 48 7.38 -6.53 -12.79
N ALA A 49 6.72 -5.94 -11.80
CA ALA A 49 7.29 -4.88 -10.98
C ALA A 49 8.55 -5.35 -10.24
N THR A 50 9.55 -4.51 -10.21
CA THR A 50 10.81 -4.73 -9.49
C THR A 50 10.96 -3.80 -8.29
N SER A 51 10.18 -2.71 -8.23
CA SER A 51 10.23 -1.73 -7.15
C SER A 51 8.84 -1.18 -6.82
N CYS A 52 8.56 -1.06 -5.51
CA CYS A 52 7.33 -0.47 -4.99
C CYS A 52 7.65 0.47 -3.84
N LEU A 53 7.09 1.69 -3.87
CA LEU A 53 7.05 2.59 -2.74
C LEU A 53 5.70 2.48 -2.06
N GLU A 54 5.70 2.16 -0.76
CA GLU A 54 4.49 2.08 0.06
C GLU A 54 4.44 3.24 1.06
N ILE A 55 3.30 3.88 1.18
CA ILE A 55 3.04 4.91 2.19
C ILE A 55 2.09 4.32 3.24
N GLY A 56 2.63 4.04 4.43
CA GLY A 56 1.93 3.39 5.53
C GLY A 56 2.11 1.88 5.53
N SER A 57 3.09 1.38 6.28
CA SER A 57 3.36 -0.06 6.39
C SER A 57 2.58 -0.74 7.50
N ALA A 58 2.04 0.01 8.46
CA ALA A 58 1.56 -0.53 9.72
C ALA A 58 2.60 -1.49 10.32
N ILE A 59 2.26 -2.76 10.51
CA ILE A 59 3.17 -3.79 11.04
C ILE A 59 4.00 -4.50 9.95
N GLY A 60 4.04 -3.96 8.72
CA GLY A 60 4.80 -4.50 7.59
C GLY A 60 4.11 -5.63 6.83
N TYR A 61 2.84 -5.90 7.09
CA TYR A 61 2.12 -7.04 6.49
C TYR A 61 2.06 -6.95 4.96
N SER A 62 1.60 -5.83 4.41
CA SER A 62 1.50 -5.62 2.96
C SER A 62 2.86 -5.71 2.25
N ALA A 63 3.88 -5.05 2.80
CA ALA A 63 5.24 -5.11 2.26
C ALA A 63 5.78 -6.55 2.20
N MET A 64 5.60 -7.33 3.29
CA MET A 64 6.02 -8.72 3.34
C MET A 64 5.23 -9.60 2.37
N MET A 65 3.92 -9.39 2.23
CA MET A 65 3.09 -10.09 1.25
C MET A 65 3.58 -9.81 -0.18
N MET A 66 3.83 -8.55 -0.51
CA MET A 66 4.33 -8.17 -1.84
C MET A 66 5.65 -8.87 -2.17
N VAL A 67 6.68 -8.77 -1.32
CA VAL A 67 8.00 -9.37 -1.63
C VAL A 67 8.04 -10.89 -1.54
N THR A 68 7.06 -11.50 -0.91
CA THR A 68 6.94 -12.97 -0.84
C THR A 68 6.33 -13.55 -2.10
N HIS A 69 5.39 -12.83 -2.74
CA HIS A 69 4.62 -13.32 -3.87
C HIS A 69 5.05 -12.72 -5.22
N VAL A 70 5.82 -11.63 -5.23
CA VAL A 70 6.33 -11.01 -6.47
C VAL A 70 7.84 -11.20 -6.54
N GLU A 71 8.27 -11.99 -7.51
CA GLU A 71 9.69 -12.34 -7.69
C GLU A 71 10.52 -11.10 -8.03
N GLY A 72 11.64 -10.92 -7.33
CA GLY A 72 12.59 -9.82 -7.59
C GLY A 72 12.13 -8.44 -7.09
N LEU A 73 10.96 -8.34 -6.46
CA LEU A 73 10.43 -7.07 -5.98
C LEU A 73 11.23 -6.55 -4.76
N GLN A 74 11.57 -5.28 -4.81
CA GLN A 74 12.04 -4.47 -3.68
C GLN A 74 10.92 -3.55 -3.23
N VAL A 75 10.65 -3.50 -1.94
CA VAL A 75 9.66 -2.59 -1.36
C VAL A 75 10.35 -1.59 -0.46
N GLU A 76 10.07 -0.32 -0.65
CA GLU A 76 10.46 0.75 0.24
C GLU A 76 9.18 1.32 0.89
N THR A 77 9.17 1.46 2.21
CA THR A 77 7.96 1.86 2.92
C THR A 77 8.24 2.89 4.01
N ILE A 78 7.25 3.74 4.30
CA ILE A 78 7.36 4.81 5.30
C ILE A 78 6.24 4.65 6.31
N GLU A 79 6.59 4.57 7.61
CA GLU A 79 5.64 4.45 8.72
C GLU A 79 5.86 5.55 9.75
N LEU A 80 4.79 6.24 10.10
CA LEU A 80 4.81 7.34 11.05
C LEU A 80 4.77 6.87 12.52
N ASN A 81 3.99 5.83 12.79
CA ASN A 81 3.73 5.38 14.16
C ASN A 81 4.91 4.54 14.68
N ASP A 82 5.52 4.98 15.78
CA ASP A 82 6.71 4.34 16.36
C ASP A 82 6.47 2.86 16.74
N GLU A 83 5.37 2.56 17.41
CA GLU A 83 5.06 1.19 17.83
C GLU A 83 4.87 0.25 16.62
N ARG A 84 4.18 0.72 15.59
CA ARG A 84 3.98 -0.04 14.34
C ARG A 84 5.27 -0.21 13.57
N TYR A 85 6.08 0.84 13.48
CA TYR A 85 7.41 0.77 12.87
C TYR A 85 8.29 -0.28 13.57
N GLN A 86 8.39 -0.24 14.89
CA GLN A 86 9.18 -1.21 15.66
C GLN A 86 8.68 -2.65 15.44
N GLU A 87 7.37 -2.84 15.42
CA GLU A 87 6.78 -4.14 15.14
C GLU A 87 7.04 -4.58 13.69
N ALA A 88 6.95 -3.68 12.72
CA ALA A 88 7.26 -3.97 11.33
C ALA A 88 8.72 -4.40 11.15
N VAL A 89 9.67 -3.67 11.75
CA VAL A 89 11.10 -4.03 11.73
C VAL A 89 11.31 -5.44 12.31
N LYS A 90 10.68 -5.75 13.46
CA LYS A 90 10.73 -7.07 14.07
C LYS A 90 10.20 -8.14 13.11
N ASN A 91 8.99 -7.95 12.57
CA ASN A 91 8.34 -8.90 11.67
C ASN A 91 9.17 -9.19 10.41
N ILE A 92 9.74 -8.14 9.80
CA ILE A 92 10.61 -8.22 8.62
C ILE A 92 11.88 -8.99 8.95
N THR A 93 12.51 -8.68 10.08
CA THR A 93 13.78 -9.31 10.50
C THR A 93 13.61 -10.78 10.83
N GLU A 94 12.57 -11.15 11.58
CA GLU A 94 12.26 -12.54 11.95
C GLU A 94 12.03 -13.44 10.73
N ARG A 95 11.61 -12.84 9.61
CA ARG A 95 11.37 -13.56 8.33
C ARG A 95 12.53 -13.45 7.34
N ASN A 96 13.64 -12.82 7.72
CA ASN A 96 14.82 -12.57 6.87
C ASN A 96 14.44 -11.85 5.56
N LEU A 97 13.62 -10.82 5.64
CA LEU A 97 13.17 -10.03 4.48
C LEU A 97 13.78 -8.62 4.40
N GLN A 98 14.72 -8.29 5.30
CA GLN A 98 15.38 -6.98 5.34
C GLN A 98 16.20 -6.64 4.09
N ASP A 99 16.59 -7.64 3.32
CA ASP A 99 17.26 -7.43 2.02
C ASP A 99 16.29 -7.04 0.89
N LYS A 100 14.99 -7.20 1.13
CA LYS A 100 13.92 -6.91 0.15
C LYS A 100 13.02 -5.75 0.57
N ILE A 101 13.02 -5.38 1.85
CA ILE A 101 12.17 -4.33 2.40
C ILE A 101 13.02 -3.31 3.12
N THR A 102 12.99 -2.07 2.63
CA THR A 102 13.54 -0.91 3.32
C THR A 102 12.40 -0.18 4.01
N ILE A 103 12.50 0.04 5.33
CA ILE A 103 11.48 0.74 6.08
C ILE A 103 12.06 2.00 6.73
N HIS A 104 11.36 3.14 6.56
CA HIS A 104 11.68 4.42 7.17
C HIS A 104 10.69 4.75 8.28
N HIS A 105 11.20 5.23 9.42
CA HIS A 105 10.38 5.77 10.49
C HIS A 105 10.30 7.28 10.34
N ASP A 106 9.26 7.78 9.67
CA ASP A 106 9.08 9.22 9.43
C ASP A 106 7.62 9.54 9.07
N ASP A 107 7.29 10.82 9.11
CA ASP A 107 6.06 11.33 8.49
C ASP A 107 6.25 11.46 6.98
N ALA A 108 5.50 10.69 6.21
CA ALA A 108 5.57 10.73 4.76
C ALA A 108 5.30 12.13 4.16
N LEU A 109 4.60 13.02 4.87
CA LEU A 109 4.41 14.42 4.42
C LEU A 109 5.68 15.24 4.51
N SER A 110 6.52 15.03 5.53
CA SER A 110 7.77 15.76 5.76
C SER A 110 9.01 14.98 5.35
N PHE A 111 8.90 13.69 5.05
CA PHE A 111 10.01 12.82 4.66
C PHE A 111 10.87 13.46 3.56
N ASP A 112 12.20 13.43 3.78
CA ASP A 112 13.16 13.89 2.78
C ASP A 112 13.28 12.86 1.65
N VAL A 113 12.68 13.18 0.51
CA VAL A 113 12.64 12.30 -0.66
C VAL A 113 14.03 11.98 -1.26
N SER A 114 15.07 12.72 -0.88
CA SER A 114 16.45 12.38 -1.27
C SER A 114 16.97 11.09 -0.61
N GLN A 115 16.29 10.61 0.44
CA GLN A 115 16.59 9.36 1.12
C GLN A 115 15.94 8.13 0.46
N LEU A 116 15.10 8.30 -0.56
CA LEU A 116 14.54 7.19 -1.33
C LEU A 116 15.66 6.41 -2.04
N GLN A 117 15.69 5.08 -1.80
CA GLN A 117 16.81 4.22 -2.21
C GLN A 117 16.54 3.50 -3.53
N HIS A 118 15.28 3.27 -3.87
CA HIS A 118 14.89 2.44 -5.02
C HIS A 118 14.14 3.22 -6.12
N ALA A 119 14.09 4.56 -6.02
CA ALA A 119 13.48 5.38 -7.05
C ALA A 119 14.26 5.29 -8.39
N PRO A 120 13.59 5.33 -9.56
CA PRO A 120 12.14 5.45 -9.73
C PRO A 120 11.41 4.11 -9.54
N TYR A 121 10.15 4.18 -9.11
CA TYR A 121 9.35 3.00 -8.75
C TYR A 121 8.40 2.57 -9.88
N ASP A 122 8.20 1.25 -9.98
CA ASP A 122 7.15 0.66 -10.83
C ASP A 122 5.75 0.91 -10.24
N CYS A 123 5.65 0.93 -8.90
CA CYS A 123 4.40 1.13 -8.20
C CYS A 123 4.56 2.10 -7.02
N LEU A 124 3.59 3.00 -6.85
CA LEU A 124 3.34 3.74 -5.62
C LEU A 124 2.06 3.20 -5.00
N PHE A 125 2.16 2.63 -3.80
CA PHE A 125 1.01 2.14 -3.04
C PHE A 125 0.73 3.06 -1.85
N ILE A 126 -0.49 3.61 -1.76
CA ILE A 126 -0.90 4.54 -0.71
C ILE A 126 -1.96 3.87 0.16
N ASP A 127 -1.58 3.48 1.37
CA ASP A 127 -2.45 2.94 2.43
C ASP A 127 -2.16 3.61 3.78
N ALA A 128 -2.15 4.94 3.79
CA ALA A 128 -1.83 5.75 4.96
C ALA A 128 -3.01 6.59 5.42
N ALA A 129 -2.72 7.70 6.11
CA ALA A 129 -3.73 8.62 6.62
C ALA A 129 -4.63 9.16 5.49
N LYS A 130 -5.83 8.62 5.41
CA LYS A 130 -6.84 8.83 4.34
C LYS A 130 -7.15 10.32 4.07
N ALA A 131 -6.99 11.17 5.08
CA ALA A 131 -7.17 12.61 4.94
C ALA A 131 -6.11 13.32 4.08
N GLN A 132 -5.02 12.62 3.71
CA GLN A 132 -3.82 13.19 3.08
C GLN A 132 -3.52 12.58 1.70
N TYR A 133 -4.41 11.77 1.13
CA TYR A 133 -4.18 11.04 -0.13
C TYR A 133 -3.66 11.92 -1.25
N GLN A 134 -4.27 13.09 -1.49
CA GLN A 134 -3.82 13.99 -2.54
C GLN A 134 -2.38 14.48 -2.30
N LYS A 135 -2.03 14.83 -1.07
CA LYS A 135 -0.69 15.29 -0.73
C LYS A 135 0.36 14.19 -0.91
N PHE A 136 0.04 12.96 -0.51
CA PHE A 136 0.92 11.81 -0.77
C PHE A 136 1.08 11.57 -2.27
N PHE A 137 -0.02 11.59 -3.01
CA PHE A 137 0.01 11.43 -4.45
C PHE A 137 0.92 12.49 -5.10
N GLU A 138 0.65 13.78 -4.87
CA GLU A 138 1.41 14.89 -5.46
C GLU A 138 2.90 14.85 -5.09
N LYS A 139 3.22 14.46 -3.85
CA LYS A 139 4.60 14.38 -3.37
C LYS A 139 5.39 13.24 -4.00
N TYR A 140 4.78 12.06 -4.16
CA TYR A 140 5.51 10.84 -4.52
C TYR A 140 5.33 10.41 -5.99
N VAL A 141 4.31 10.87 -6.70
CA VAL A 141 4.12 10.55 -8.11
C VAL A 141 5.31 10.92 -9.01
N PRO A 142 6.12 11.98 -8.73
CA PRO A 142 7.31 12.27 -9.52
C PRO A 142 8.37 11.16 -9.49
N PHE A 143 8.32 10.28 -8.49
CA PHE A 143 9.26 9.16 -8.32
C PHE A 143 8.73 7.85 -8.91
N VAL A 144 7.58 7.87 -9.55
CA VAL A 144 6.99 6.72 -10.25
C VAL A 144 7.39 6.79 -11.73
N LEU A 145 7.82 5.66 -12.28
CA LEU A 145 8.14 5.52 -13.71
C LEU A 145 6.97 5.97 -14.59
N GLU A 146 7.26 6.41 -15.81
CA GLU A 146 6.23 6.89 -16.76
C GLU A 146 5.14 5.82 -16.99
N LYS A 147 5.53 4.56 -17.15
CA LYS A 147 4.61 3.41 -17.26
C LYS A 147 4.27 2.74 -15.93
N GLY A 148 4.68 3.33 -14.81
CA GLY A 148 4.35 2.86 -13.48
C GLY A 148 2.89 3.11 -13.13
N ILE A 149 2.44 2.46 -12.05
CA ILE A 149 1.08 2.59 -11.55
C ILE A 149 1.06 3.17 -10.14
N ILE A 150 -0.05 3.83 -9.82
CA ILE A 150 -0.33 4.24 -8.45
C ILE A 150 -1.58 3.49 -7.98
N ILE A 151 -1.51 2.86 -6.82
CA ILE A 151 -2.64 2.16 -6.20
C ILE A 151 -2.98 2.85 -4.89
N VAL A 152 -4.26 3.17 -4.71
CA VAL A 152 -4.78 3.77 -3.47
C VAL A 152 -5.89 2.90 -2.92
N ASP A 153 -5.74 2.46 -1.66
CA ASP A 153 -6.71 1.63 -0.96
C ASP A 153 -7.69 2.46 -0.11
N ASN A 154 -8.76 1.81 0.34
CA ASN A 154 -9.75 2.34 1.28
C ASN A 154 -10.56 3.56 0.78
N LEU A 155 -10.87 3.61 -0.50
CA LEU A 155 -11.62 4.72 -1.08
C LEU A 155 -13.12 4.72 -0.72
N ASP A 156 -13.67 3.61 -0.26
CA ASP A 156 -15.07 3.52 0.14
C ASP A 156 -15.29 3.76 1.63
N PHE A 157 -14.24 3.61 2.42
CA PHE A 157 -14.25 3.80 3.87
C PHE A 157 -15.45 3.09 4.52
N HIS A 158 -15.45 1.75 4.43
CA HIS A 158 -16.53 0.88 4.94
C HIS A 158 -17.92 1.24 4.38
N GLY A 159 -17.97 1.68 3.13
CA GLY A 159 -19.19 2.10 2.45
C GLY A 159 -19.70 3.49 2.87
N MET A 160 -19.06 4.17 3.79
CA MET A 160 -19.50 5.48 4.30
C MET A 160 -19.47 6.60 3.25
N ILE A 161 -18.66 6.44 2.19
CA ILE A 161 -18.59 7.42 1.09
C ILE A 161 -19.93 7.54 0.34
N PHE A 162 -20.75 6.49 0.36
CA PHE A 162 -22.03 6.44 -0.33
C PHE A 162 -23.19 7.05 0.47
N ASP A 163 -22.97 7.30 1.78
CA ASP A 163 -24.00 7.81 2.68
C ASP A 163 -23.47 8.82 3.70
N ILE A 164 -22.76 9.82 3.19
CA ILE A 164 -22.06 10.84 4.00
C ILE A 164 -23.01 11.63 4.90
N ASP A 165 -24.24 11.86 4.45
CA ASP A 165 -25.18 12.71 5.17
C ASP A 165 -25.66 12.09 6.47
N HIS A 166 -25.74 10.76 6.56
CA HIS A 166 -26.14 10.03 7.76
C HIS A 166 -24.99 9.77 8.76
N ILE A 167 -23.76 10.18 8.45
CA ILE A 167 -22.64 10.04 9.37
C ILE A 167 -22.81 11.02 10.53
N LYS A 168 -23.04 10.48 11.73
CA LYS A 168 -23.27 11.26 12.97
C LYS A 168 -21.99 11.86 13.55
N ASN A 169 -20.89 11.11 13.50
CA ASN A 169 -19.62 11.57 14.05
C ASN A 169 -19.01 12.61 13.14
N ARG A 170 -18.78 13.82 13.67
CA ARG A 170 -18.25 14.96 12.90
C ARG A 170 -16.86 14.69 12.30
N ASN A 171 -15.97 14.07 13.08
CA ASN A 171 -14.61 13.79 12.63
C ASN A 171 -14.62 12.77 11.50
N THR A 172 -15.39 11.69 11.64
CA THR A 172 -15.58 10.68 10.60
C THR A 172 -16.18 11.30 9.34
N LYS A 173 -17.22 12.14 9.49
CA LYS A 173 -17.82 12.85 8.34
C LYS A 173 -16.83 13.73 7.61
N GLN A 174 -15.96 14.46 8.33
CA GLN A 174 -14.90 15.28 7.72
C GLN A 174 -13.87 14.44 7.00
N LEU A 175 -13.48 13.29 7.56
CA LEU A 175 -12.56 12.36 6.93
C LEU A 175 -13.14 11.81 5.62
N VAL A 176 -14.36 11.31 5.64
CA VAL A 176 -15.04 10.77 4.44
C VAL A 176 -15.19 11.85 3.35
N LYS A 177 -15.49 13.09 3.72
CA LYS A 177 -15.49 14.20 2.77
C LYS A 177 -14.13 14.45 2.11
N LYS A 178 -13.02 14.25 2.85
CA LYS A 178 -11.68 14.39 2.26
C LYS A 178 -11.36 13.25 1.30
N ILE A 179 -11.75 12.02 1.63
CA ILE A 179 -11.63 10.87 0.72
C ILE A 179 -12.42 11.13 -0.57
N LYS A 180 -13.69 11.59 -0.43
CA LYS A 180 -14.52 11.93 -1.58
C LYS A 180 -13.89 13.01 -2.45
N ARG A 181 -13.33 14.07 -1.86
CA ARG A 181 -12.64 15.13 -2.61
C ARG A 181 -11.45 14.58 -3.40
N PHE A 182 -10.64 13.72 -2.80
CA PHE A 182 -9.55 13.07 -3.50
C PHE A 182 -10.07 12.22 -4.66
N LYS A 183 -11.12 11.40 -4.42
CA LYS A 183 -11.76 10.58 -5.44
C LYS A 183 -12.26 11.45 -6.61
N ASP A 184 -13.03 12.48 -6.32
CA ASP A 184 -13.56 13.41 -7.33
C ASP A 184 -12.42 14.11 -8.10
N TRP A 185 -11.34 14.51 -7.42
CA TRP A 185 -10.18 15.16 -8.01
C TRP A 185 -9.42 14.23 -8.96
N ILE A 186 -9.08 13.02 -8.53
CA ILE A 186 -8.27 12.11 -9.35
C ILE A 186 -9.04 11.56 -10.55
N PHE A 187 -10.34 11.27 -10.39
CA PHE A 187 -11.19 10.78 -11.48
C PHE A 187 -11.44 11.81 -12.58
N ASN A 188 -11.31 13.11 -12.28
CA ASN A 188 -11.44 14.19 -13.23
C ASN A 188 -10.09 14.79 -13.65
N HIS A 189 -8.97 14.18 -13.27
CA HIS A 189 -7.65 14.70 -13.59
C HIS A 189 -7.30 14.47 -15.07
N GLU A 190 -6.82 15.54 -15.74
CA GLU A 190 -6.57 15.49 -17.19
C GLU A 190 -5.42 14.56 -17.58
N ASP A 191 -4.42 14.37 -16.69
CA ASP A 191 -3.19 13.63 -16.98
C ASP A 191 -3.25 12.15 -16.59
N TYR A 192 -4.34 11.69 -15.97
CA TYR A 192 -4.43 10.32 -15.45
C TYR A 192 -5.66 9.57 -15.92
N ASP A 193 -5.48 8.28 -16.22
CA ASP A 193 -6.54 7.29 -16.32
C ASP A 193 -6.71 6.59 -14.99
N VAL A 194 -7.94 6.49 -14.52
CA VAL A 194 -8.27 5.91 -13.20
C VAL A 194 -9.27 4.79 -13.36
N GLU A 195 -8.90 3.60 -12.90
CA GLU A 195 -9.77 2.45 -12.81
C GLU A 195 -10.13 2.21 -11.35
N TYR A 196 -11.43 2.09 -11.06
CA TYR A 196 -11.93 1.79 -9.73
C TYR A 196 -12.39 0.35 -9.63
N TYR A 197 -12.00 -0.32 -8.55
CA TYR A 197 -12.35 -1.70 -8.25
C TYR A 197 -13.06 -1.77 -6.90
N GLN A 198 -14.25 -2.39 -6.88
CA GLN A 198 -14.99 -2.66 -5.67
C GLN A 198 -14.45 -3.94 -5.00
N ILE A 199 -13.19 -3.86 -4.56
CA ILE A 199 -12.46 -4.93 -3.89
C ILE A 199 -12.07 -4.40 -2.52
N GLY A 200 -12.24 -5.22 -1.47
CA GLY A 200 -11.97 -4.81 -0.10
C GLY A 200 -12.76 -3.55 0.27
N ASP A 201 -12.06 -2.50 0.68
CA ASP A 201 -12.65 -1.19 1.03
C ASP A 201 -12.56 -0.14 -0.11
N GLY A 202 -12.56 -0.62 -1.36
CA GLY A 202 -12.48 0.19 -2.57
C GLY A 202 -11.04 0.58 -2.93
N ILE A 203 -10.58 0.11 -4.10
CA ILE A 203 -9.22 0.33 -4.60
C ILE A 203 -9.31 1.09 -5.93
N CYS A 204 -8.42 2.06 -6.15
CA CYS A 204 -8.20 2.57 -7.50
C CYS A 204 -6.77 2.31 -7.98
N VAL A 205 -6.66 2.07 -9.29
CA VAL A 205 -5.41 1.98 -10.05
C VAL A 205 -5.34 3.19 -10.95
N ILE A 206 -4.26 3.95 -10.84
CA ILE A 206 -4.05 5.22 -11.53
C ILE A 206 -2.83 5.08 -12.42
N LYS A 207 -2.97 5.46 -13.70
CA LYS A 207 -1.90 5.44 -14.71
C LYS A 207 -1.81 6.80 -15.37
N ARG A 208 -0.61 7.22 -15.77
CA ARG A 208 -0.48 8.40 -16.62
C ARG A 208 -1.09 8.12 -17.99
N LYS A 209 -1.82 9.10 -18.53
CA LYS A 209 -2.28 9.03 -19.92
C LYS A 209 -1.09 9.04 -20.86
N GLU A 210 -1.14 8.23 -21.91
CA GLU A 210 -0.16 8.31 -22.98
C GLU A 210 -0.29 9.68 -23.64
N LYS A 211 0.83 10.40 -23.78
CA LYS A 211 0.86 11.64 -24.56
C LYS A 211 0.91 11.27 -26.02
N GLU A 212 -0.08 11.73 -26.77
CA GLU A 212 -0.08 11.64 -28.24
C GLU A 212 1.11 12.38 -28.87
#